data_0c4addd6184e37fe6d46f901339c12dd
#
_entry.id   0c4addd6184e37fe6d46f901339c12dd
#
_cell.length_a   1.000
_cell.length_b   1.000
_cell.length_c   1.000
_cell.angle_alpha   90.00
_cell.angle_beta   90.00
_cell.angle_gamma   90.00
#
_symmetry.space_group_name_H-M   'P 1'
#
loop_
_entity.id
_entity.type
_entity.pdbx_description
1 polymer ?
#
loop_
_entity_poly.entity_id
_entity_poly.type
_entity_poly.pdbx_seq_one_letter_code
_entity_poly.pdbx_strand_id
1 'polypeptide(L)'
;PNMNRKKILVVEDNEDNRRILVYRLRKIGDFEIFEAQNGLEAIEMTEKNSPDLIFMDLKMPVMDGWEATKRIRLTAGGRRVAIIALTAQAMAGDEQKALAIGCDDYLAKPVVDPEIVREKVERLLKKYAGPTLVAVQ
;
A
#
# COMPACT_ATOMS: atom_id res chain seq x y z
N PRO A 1 -16.98 4.98 -15.81
CA PRO A 1 -16.12 4.60 -14.71
C PRO A 1 -16.75 4.87 -13.37
N ASN A 2 -16.48 3.99 -12.45
CA ASN A 2 -17.02 4.11 -11.12
C ASN A 2 -16.14 5.02 -10.27
N MET A 3 -16.59 6.24 -10.03
CA MET A 3 -15.81 7.22 -9.28
C MET A 3 -15.65 6.84 -7.80
N ASN A 4 -16.44 5.88 -7.33
CA ASN A 4 -16.37 5.44 -5.95
C ASN A 4 -15.44 4.26 -5.73
N ARG A 5 -14.83 3.76 -6.80
CA ARG A 5 -13.86 2.66 -6.66
C ARG A 5 -12.63 3.16 -5.92
N LYS A 6 -12.21 2.37 -4.95
CA LYS A 6 -10.95 2.67 -4.25
C LYS A 6 -9.78 2.31 -5.14
N LYS A 7 -8.73 3.10 -5.03
CA LYS A 7 -7.51 2.93 -5.83
C LYS A 7 -6.43 2.29 -4.98
N ILE A 8 -5.85 1.21 -5.48
CA ILE A 8 -4.78 0.51 -4.78
C ILE A 8 -3.56 0.47 -5.68
N LEU A 9 -2.42 0.86 -5.12
CA LEU A 9 -1.13 0.77 -5.81
C LEU A 9 -0.37 -0.41 -5.23
N VAL A 10 0.10 -1.30 -6.11
CA VAL A 10 0.91 -2.46 -5.72
C VAL A 10 2.34 -2.22 -6.20
N VAL A 11 3.26 -2.08 -5.25
CA VAL A 11 4.67 -1.84 -5.55
C VAL A 11 5.48 -3.08 -5.19
N GLU A 12 5.97 -3.77 -6.20
CA GLU A 12 6.69 -5.03 -6.07
C GLU A 12 7.56 -5.22 -7.31
N ASP A 13 8.85 -5.44 -7.14
CA ASP A 13 9.75 -5.60 -8.27
C ASP A 13 9.64 -6.96 -8.96
N ASN A 14 9.26 -8.01 -8.21
CA ASN A 14 9.09 -9.33 -8.79
C ASN A 14 7.72 -9.44 -9.47
N GLU A 15 7.73 -9.71 -10.77
CA GLU A 15 6.49 -9.73 -11.55
C GLU A 15 5.51 -10.80 -11.06
N ASP A 16 6.00 -11.99 -10.72
CA ASP A 16 5.13 -13.06 -10.26
C ASP A 16 4.46 -12.72 -8.93
N ASN A 17 5.23 -12.18 -7.98
CA ASN A 17 4.68 -11.77 -6.70
C ASN A 17 3.66 -10.65 -6.87
N ARG A 18 3.95 -9.72 -7.77
CA ARG A 18 3.04 -8.61 -8.03
C ARG A 18 1.72 -9.12 -8.61
N ARG A 19 1.79 -10.03 -9.57
CA ARG A 19 0.60 -10.62 -10.18
C ARG A 19 -0.25 -11.39 -9.19
N ILE A 20 0.40 -12.13 -8.29
CA ILE A 20 -0.33 -12.89 -7.28
C ILE A 20 -1.12 -11.94 -6.38
N LEU A 21 -0.49 -10.88 -5.92
CA LEU A 21 -1.17 -9.93 -5.05
C LEU A 21 -2.31 -9.22 -5.78
N VAL A 22 -2.09 -8.80 -7.02
CA VAL A 22 -3.15 -8.18 -7.82
C VAL A 22 -4.33 -9.13 -7.98
N TYR A 23 -4.06 -10.40 -8.27
CA TYR A 23 -5.11 -11.41 -8.40
C TYR A 23 -5.93 -11.52 -7.11
N ARG A 24 -5.25 -11.58 -5.97
CA ARG A 24 -5.94 -11.70 -4.69
C ARG A 24 -6.78 -10.47 -4.37
N LEU A 25 -6.27 -9.29 -4.70
CA LEU A 25 -7.03 -8.06 -4.48
C LEU A 25 -8.31 -8.02 -5.31
N ARG A 26 -8.25 -8.50 -6.55
CA ARG A 26 -9.43 -8.54 -7.40
C ARG A 26 -10.48 -9.50 -6.90
N LYS A 27 -10.09 -10.49 -6.10
CA LYS A 27 -11.04 -11.45 -5.53
C LYS A 27 -11.75 -10.89 -4.30
N ILE A 28 -11.19 -9.88 -3.65
CA ILE A 28 -11.79 -9.36 -2.42
C ILE A 28 -12.56 -8.06 -2.62
N GLY A 29 -12.47 -7.43 -3.77
CA GLY A 29 -13.20 -6.20 -4.01
C GLY A 29 -13.04 -5.67 -5.42
N ASP A 30 -13.83 -4.66 -5.73
CA ASP A 30 -13.77 -3.99 -7.03
C ASP A 30 -12.89 -2.76 -6.91
N PHE A 31 -11.59 -2.96 -7.02
CA PHE A 31 -10.60 -1.89 -6.90
C PHE A 31 -10.05 -1.49 -8.25
N GLU A 32 -9.64 -0.23 -8.35
CA GLU A 32 -8.83 0.22 -9.47
C GLU A 32 -7.37 0.03 -9.04
N ILE A 33 -6.64 -0.84 -9.74
CA ILE A 33 -5.32 -1.27 -9.30
C ILE A 33 -4.25 -0.72 -10.25
N PHE A 34 -3.23 -0.09 -9.66
CA PHE A 34 -2.05 0.41 -10.35
C PHE A 34 -0.85 -0.38 -9.88
N GLU A 35 0.17 -0.49 -10.71
CA GLU A 35 1.37 -1.28 -10.40
C GLU A 35 2.63 -0.45 -10.59
N ALA A 36 3.61 -0.69 -9.72
CA ALA A 36 4.92 -0.08 -9.81
C ALA A 36 5.98 -1.11 -9.48
N GLN A 37 7.19 -0.96 -10.00
CA GLN A 37 8.25 -1.95 -9.88
C GLN A 37 9.37 -1.53 -8.94
N ASN A 38 9.38 -0.29 -8.49
CA ASN A 38 10.39 0.21 -7.56
C ASN A 38 9.86 1.45 -6.84
N GLY A 39 10.66 1.94 -5.88
CA GLY A 39 10.22 3.07 -5.07
C GLY A 39 10.04 4.37 -5.83
N LEU A 40 10.86 4.57 -6.86
CA LEU A 40 10.74 5.78 -7.66
C LEU A 40 9.43 5.82 -8.43
N GLU A 41 9.09 4.69 -9.07
CA GLU A 41 7.79 4.56 -9.73
C GLU A 41 6.64 4.69 -8.75
N ALA A 42 6.82 4.17 -7.53
CA ALA A 42 5.78 4.29 -6.50
C ALA A 42 5.48 5.74 -6.19
N ILE A 43 6.51 6.57 -6.07
CA ILE A 43 6.33 7.99 -5.81
C ILE A 43 5.60 8.65 -6.97
N GLU A 44 6.01 8.37 -8.20
CA GLU A 44 5.39 8.94 -9.39
C GLU A 44 3.92 8.54 -9.50
N MET A 45 3.64 7.25 -9.30
CA MET A 45 2.26 6.76 -9.38
C MET A 45 1.39 7.32 -8.26
N THR A 46 1.96 7.53 -7.09
CA THR A 46 1.22 8.13 -5.98
C THR A 46 0.82 9.57 -6.31
N GLU A 47 1.73 10.34 -6.87
CA GLU A 47 1.43 11.71 -7.26
C GLU A 47 0.39 11.77 -8.37
N LYS A 48 0.52 10.87 -9.34
CA LYS A 48 -0.32 10.90 -10.53
C LYS A 48 -1.73 10.38 -10.26
N ASN A 49 -1.87 9.34 -9.45
CA ASN A 49 -3.14 8.63 -9.32
C ASN A 49 -3.80 8.77 -7.95
N SER A 50 -3.11 9.30 -6.96
CA SER A 50 -3.66 9.49 -5.60
C SER A 50 -4.31 8.21 -5.06
N PRO A 51 -3.55 7.14 -4.89
CA PRO A 51 -4.14 5.89 -4.38
C PRO A 51 -4.66 6.05 -2.96
N ASP A 52 -5.63 5.23 -2.63
CA ASP A 52 -6.17 5.17 -1.27
C ASP A 52 -5.35 4.24 -0.38
N LEU A 53 -4.69 3.25 -0.98
CA LEU A 53 -3.88 2.28 -0.26
C LEU A 53 -2.71 1.84 -1.14
N ILE A 54 -1.56 1.64 -0.52
CA ILE A 54 -0.35 1.18 -1.20
C ILE A 54 0.17 -0.08 -0.51
N PHE A 55 0.44 -1.12 -1.31
CA PHE A 55 1.25 -2.25 -0.86
C PHE A 55 2.68 -1.97 -1.29
N MET A 56 3.59 -1.82 -0.33
CA MET A 56 4.95 -1.37 -0.60
C MET A 56 5.98 -2.43 -0.22
N ASP A 57 6.59 -3.06 -1.23
CA ASP A 57 7.71 -3.96 -0.99
C ASP A 57 8.87 -3.15 -0.40
N LEU A 58 9.45 -3.64 0.67
CA LEU A 58 10.52 -2.90 1.35
C LEU A 58 11.86 -3.01 0.66
N LYS A 59 12.12 -4.13 -0.04
CA LYS A 59 13.42 -4.35 -0.70
C LYS A 59 13.25 -4.41 -2.20
N MET A 60 13.74 -3.40 -2.88
CA MET A 60 13.66 -3.28 -4.33
C MET A 60 14.88 -2.55 -4.86
N PRO A 61 15.25 -2.77 -6.14
CA PRO A 61 16.31 -1.99 -6.76
C PRO A 61 15.87 -0.55 -7.02
N VAL A 62 16.80 0.29 -7.40
CA VAL A 62 16.63 1.70 -7.73
C VAL A 62 16.34 2.53 -6.49
N MET A 63 15.18 2.35 -5.89
CA MET A 63 14.81 2.97 -4.61
C MET A 63 13.96 1.96 -3.86
N ASP A 64 14.36 1.63 -2.63
CA ASP A 64 13.62 0.66 -1.83
C ASP A 64 12.35 1.27 -1.23
N GLY A 65 11.53 0.39 -0.64
CA GLY A 65 10.26 0.82 -0.08
C GLY A 65 10.37 1.64 1.19
N TRP A 66 11.48 1.50 1.93
CA TRP A 66 11.72 2.33 3.12
C TRP A 66 11.82 3.79 2.74
N GLU A 67 12.67 4.07 1.75
CA GLU A 67 12.89 5.43 1.29
C GLU A 67 11.64 5.98 0.60
N ALA A 68 10.98 5.16 -0.22
CA ALA A 68 9.77 5.59 -0.92
C ALA A 68 8.68 5.97 0.08
N THR A 69 8.49 5.15 1.13
CA THR A 69 7.49 5.44 2.15
C THR A 69 7.76 6.77 2.84
N LYS A 70 9.02 7.02 3.22
CA LYS A 70 9.37 8.28 3.86
C LYS A 70 9.05 9.46 2.96
N ARG A 71 9.40 9.37 1.68
CA ARG A 71 9.15 10.47 0.74
C ARG A 71 7.66 10.69 0.49
N ILE A 72 6.91 9.60 0.36
CA ILE A 72 5.46 9.70 0.16
C ILE A 72 4.83 10.40 1.35
N ARG A 73 5.22 10.04 2.57
CA ARG A 73 4.64 10.64 3.77
C ARG A 73 4.94 12.14 3.91
N LEU A 74 5.99 12.61 3.28
CA LEU A 74 6.33 14.04 3.32
C LEU A 74 5.44 14.87 2.38
N THR A 75 4.73 14.25 1.46
CA THR A 75 3.82 14.99 0.59
C THR A 75 2.48 15.17 1.27
N ALA A 76 1.74 16.20 0.88
CA ALA A 76 0.43 16.49 1.48
C ALA A 76 -0.55 15.34 1.24
N GLY A 77 -0.60 14.83 0.02
CA GLY A 77 -1.50 13.71 -0.31
C GLY A 77 -1.06 12.41 0.32
N GLY A 78 0.25 12.24 0.50
CA GLY A 78 0.80 11.01 1.06
C GLY A 78 0.50 10.80 2.54
N ARG A 79 0.08 11.84 3.24
CA ARG A 79 -0.28 11.70 4.66
C ARG A 79 -1.62 11.00 4.85
N ARG A 80 -2.40 10.89 3.78
CA ARG A 80 -3.75 10.31 3.86
C ARG A 80 -3.87 8.97 3.17
N VAL A 81 -2.75 8.42 2.69
CA VAL A 81 -2.78 7.12 2.04
C VAL A 81 -2.38 6.04 3.04
N ALA A 82 -3.10 4.92 3.02
CA ALA A 82 -2.73 3.77 3.83
C ALA A 82 -1.56 3.05 3.16
N ILE A 83 -0.57 2.63 3.94
CA ILE A 83 0.58 1.91 3.41
C ILE A 83 0.77 0.61 4.18
N ILE A 84 0.75 -0.50 3.46
CA ILE A 84 1.05 -1.84 4.00
C ILE A 84 2.41 -2.25 3.46
N ALA A 85 3.39 -2.45 4.34
CA ALA A 85 4.71 -2.89 3.94
C ALA A 85 4.69 -4.39 3.61
N LEU A 86 5.39 -4.77 2.55
CA LEU A 86 5.59 -6.18 2.18
C LEU A 86 7.03 -6.55 2.50
N THR A 87 7.23 -7.64 3.21
CA THR A 87 8.57 -8.08 3.59
C THR A 87 8.76 -9.56 3.28
N ALA A 88 9.95 -9.92 2.78
CA ALA A 88 10.27 -11.32 2.49
C ALA A 88 10.52 -12.11 3.77
N GLN A 89 10.94 -11.42 4.82
CA GLN A 89 11.26 -12.06 6.10
C GLN A 89 10.68 -11.23 7.23
N ALA A 90 9.88 -11.88 8.06
CA ALA A 90 9.36 -11.23 9.25
C ALA A 90 10.42 -11.34 10.35
N MET A 91 11.46 -10.53 10.25
CA MET A 91 12.50 -10.51 11.27
C MET A 91 12.05 -9.65 12.43
N ALA A 92 12.54 -10.00 13.62
CA ALA A 92 12.23 -9.24 14.81
C ALA A 92 12.64 -7.78 14.59
N GLY A 93 11.70 -6.86 14.79
CA GLY A 93 11.97 -5.45 14.66
C GLY A 93 11.60 -4.84 13.31
N ASP A 94 11.42 -5.64 12.25
CA ASP A 94 11.07 -5.11 10.95
C ASP A 94 9.70 -4.45 10.94
N GLU A 95 8.75 -5.06 11.63
CA GLU A 95 7.42 -4.48 11.74
C GLU A 95 7.47 -3.12 12.43
N GLN A 96 8.20 -3.03 13.53
CA GLN A 96 8.32 -1.78 14.27
C GLN A 96 9.02 -0.71 13.44
N LYS A 97 10.04 -1.08 12.68
CA LYS A 97 10.71 -0.15 11.78
C LYS A 97 9.77 0.36 10.71
N ALA A 98 8.97 -0.53 10.12
CA ALA A 98 8.02 -0.14 9.09
C ALA A 98 7.00 0.84 9.64
N LEU A 99 6.47 0.55 10.82
CA LEU A 99 5.52 1.46 11.45
C LEU A 99 6.16 2.81 11.79
N ALA A 100 7.42 2.78 12.23
CA ALA A 100 8.13 4.01 12.60
C ALA A 100 8.35 4.94 11.41
N ILE A 101 8.54 4.41 10.21
CA ILE A 101 8.73 5.25 9.02
C ILE A 101 7.43 5.67 8.37
N GLY A 102 6.30 5.22 8.88
CA GLY A 102 5.01 5.67 8.40
C GLY A 102 4.12 4.63 7.74
N CYS A 103 4.49 3.35 7.77
CA CYS A 103 3.58 2.29 7.33
C CYS A 103 2.50 2.07 8.36
N ASP A 104 1.32 1.67 7.89
CA ASP A 104 0.18 1.40 8.78
C ASP A 104 0.15 -0.05 9.24
N ASP A 105 0.71 -0.95 8.44
CA ASP A 105 0.69 -2.37 8.75
C ASP A 105 1.76 -3.04 7.89
N TYR A 106 1.90 -4.35 8.04
CA TYR A 106 2.83 -5.10 7.20
C TYR A 106 2.30 -6.50 6.91
N LEU A 107 2.86 -7.12 5.87
CA LEU A 107 2.54 -8.48 5.46
C LEU A 107 3.83 -9.18 5.05
N ALA A 108 3.97 -10.44 5.47
CA ALA A 108 5.09 -11.26 5.02
C ALA A 108 4.77 -11.87 3.67
N LYS A 109 5.77 -11.90 2.79
CA LYS A 109 5.65 -12.58 1.49
C LYS A 109 6.00 -14.04 1.63
N PRO A 110 5.40 -14.94 0.85
CA PRO A 110 4.35 -14.71 -0.12
C PRO A 110 3.00 -14.44 0.55
N VAL A 111 2.17 -13.61 -0.10
CA VAL A 111 0.87 -13.26 0.44
C VAL A 111 -0.10 -14.36 0.05
N VAL A 112 -0.34 -15.31 0.95
CA VAL A 112 -1.11 -16.52 0.64
C VAL A 112 -2.51 -16.56 1.25
N ASP A 113 -2.74 -15.83 2.33
CA ASP A 113 -4.02 -15.88 3.02
C ASP A 113 -4.91 -14.70 2.60
N PRO A 114 -5.95 -14.95 1.77
CA PRO A 114 -6.80 -13.87 1.30
C PRO A 114 -7.60 -13.19 2.41
N GLU A 115 -7.88 -13.88 3.51
CA GLU A 115 -8.64 -13.26 4.60
C GLU A 115 -7.80 -12.25 5.38
N ILE A 116 -6.50 -12.51 5.52
CA ILE A 116 -5.61 -11.54 6.16
C ILE A 116 -5.52 -10.28 5.29
N VAL A 117 -5.40 -10.46 3.98
CA VAL A 117 -5.37 -9.33 3.05
C VAL A 117 -6.67 -8.53 3.13
N ARG A 118 -7.80 -9.23 3.10
CA ARG A 118 -9.12 -8.60 3.16
C ARG A 118 -9.27 -7.76 4.42
N GLU A 119 -8.91 -8.32 5.57
CA GLU A 119 -9.05 -7.62 6.84
C GLU A 119 -8.23 -6.33 6.86
N LYS A 120 -6.98 -6.41 6.43
CA LYS A 120 -6.10 -5.24 6.44
C LYS A 120 -6.57 -4.16 5.45
N VAL A 121 -6.98 -4.57 4.26
CA VAL A 121 -7.48 -3.64 3.25
C VAL A 121 -8.73 -2.93 3.75
N GLU A 122 -9.72 -3.69 4.23
CA GLU A 122 -10.98 -3.11 4.67
C GLU A 122 -10.79 -2.18 5.86
N ARG A 123 -9.98 -2.60 6.81
CA ARG A 123 -9.73 -1.79 8.00
C ARG A 123 -9.02 -0.48 7.65
N LEU A 124 -8.01 -0.54 6.80
CA LEU A 124 -7.23 0.65 6.47
C LEU A 124 -7.95 1.59 5.53
N LEU A 125 -8.72 1.06 4.57
CA LEU A 125 -9.54 1.93 3.72
C LEU A 125 -10.57 2.67 4.56
N LYS A 126 -11.13 2.01 5.56
CA LYS A 126 -12.09 2.62 6.44
C LYS A 126 -11.46 3.70 7.30
N LYS A 127 -10.25 3.45 7.80
CA LYS A 127 -9.52 4.39 8.61
C LYS A 127 -9.30 5.72 7.89
N TYR A 128 -8.91 5.67 6.62
CA TYR A 128 -8.58 6.86 5.85
C TYR A 128 -9.78 7.47 5.13
N ALA A 129 -10.89 6.73 5.04
CA ALA A 129 -12.12 7.29 4.51
C ALA A 129 -12.76 8.31 5.44
N GLY A 130 -12.38 8.22 6.68
CA GLY A 130 -12.60 9.15 7.76
C GLY A 130 -13.85 10.00 7.78
N PRO A 131 -14.15 10.47 8.96
CA PRO A 131 -15.32 11.33 9.17
C PRO A 131 -15.00 12.80 8.92
N THR A 132 -14.17 13.09 7.94
CA THR A 132 -13.77 14.46 7.66
C THR A 132 -14.96 15.35 7.47
N LEU A 133 -16.03 14.80 6.89
CA LEU A 133 -17.23 15.56 6.64
C LEU A 133 -17.93 16.00 7.92
N VAL A 134 -17.79 15.19 8.95
CA VAL A 134 -18.43 15.51 10.23
C VAL A 134 -17.80 16.75 10.86
N ALA A 135 -16.51 16.92 10.64
CA ALA A 135 -15.80 18.04 11.22
C ALA A 135 -16.27 19.38 10.70
N VAL A 136 -16.94 19.38 9.59
CA VAL A 136 -17.44 20.60 8.97
C VAL A 136 -18.60 21.20 9.77
N GLN A 137 -19.23 20.36 10.52
CA GLN A 137 -20.32 20.82 11.36
C GLN A 137 -19.85 21.83 12.39
#